data_6a667705143349082c1ee9c9b6cee95b
#
_entry.id   6a667705143349082c1ee9c9b6cee95b
#
_cell.length_a   1.000
_cell.length_b   1.000
_cell.length_c   1.000
_cell.angle_alpha   90.00
_cell.angle_beta   90.00
_cell.angle_gamma   90.00
#
_symmetry.space_group_name_H-M   'P 1'
#
loop_
_entity.id
_entity.type
_entity.pdbx_description
1 polymer ?
#
loop_
_entity_poly.entity_id
_entity_poly.type
_entity_poly.pdbx_seq_one_letter_code
_entity_poly.pdbx_strand_id
1 'polypeptide(L)'
;MPDTAYPTARPDKQHYFLLIALAARTRADCLGRRVGAVITREGRVLSTGYNGTPFGMPNCSEGGCLRCSRRDDDRLRGGAYDVCICVHAEQNAILTAARFGQQILGGALTSTTQPCFGCLKEMLQAGIVEVHYLHAWDPAEAYGDPALIAQYASLRARFEIFAQVGDPALDAPELFGGFVSQH
;
A
#
# COMPACT_ATOMS: atom_id res chain seq x y z
N MET A 1 -36.93 1.27 -15.20
CA MET A 1 -35.47 1.48 -15.11
C MET A 1 -35.23 2.04 -13.73
N PRO A 2 -34.43 1.43 -12.85
CA PRO A 2 -34.09 2.07 -11.59
C PRO A 2 -33.37 3.37 -11.90
N ASP A 3 -33.81 4.43 -11.28
CA ASP A 3 -33.22 5.76 -11.34
C ASP A 3 -31.82 5.68 -10.69
N THR A 4 -30.80 5.43 -11.48
CA THR A 4 -29.42 5.47 -11.02
C THR A 4 -29.00 6.92 -10.93
N ALA A 5 -29.49 7.61 -9.90
CA ALA A 5 -28.98 8.93 -9.57
C ALA A 5 -27.46 8.81 -9.35
N TYR A 6 -26.67 9.41 -10.23
CA TYR A 6 -25.24 9.51 -10.02
C TYR A 6 -24.99 10.22 -8.70
N PRO A 7 -24.04 9.73 -7.89
CA PRO A 7 -23.69 10.41 -6.65
C PRO A 7 -23.32 11.86 -6.95
N THR A 8 -23.98 12.79 -6.27
CA THR A 8 -23.79 14.24 -6.47
C THR A 8 -22.56 14.75 -5.72
N ALA A 9 -22.03 13.99 -4.74
CA ALA A 9 -20.89 14.36 -3.95
C ALA A 9 -19.58 13.93 -4.65
N ARG A 10 -18.66 14.88 -4.81
CA ARG A 10 -17.30 14.61 -5.30
C ARG A 10 -16.43 14.17 -4.12
N PRO A 11 -15.71 13.02 -4.20
CA PRO A 11 -14.77 12.63 -3.16
C PRO A 11 -13.66 13.69 -3.04
N ASP A 12 -13.13 13.87 -1.84
CA ASP A 12 -11.90 14.64 -1.67
C ASP A 12 -10.71 13.92 -2.32
N LYS A 13 -9.55 14.59 -2.35
CA LYS A 13 -8.38 14.06 -3.04
C LYS A 13 -7.80 12.81 -2.37
N GLN A 14 -7.85 12.73 -1.04
CA GLN A 14 -7.31 11.60 -0.28
C GLN A 14 -8.15 10.34 -0.57
N HIS A 15 -9.48 10.45 -0.51
CA HIS A 15 -10.39 9.36 -0.87
C HIS A 15 -10.24 8.97 -2.34
N TYR A 16 -10.13 9.92 -3.25
CA TYR A 16 -9.92 9.64 -4.67
C TYR A 16 -8.62 8.83 -4.92
N PHE A 17 -7.51 9.22 -4.31
CA PHE A 17 -6.25 8.49 -4.46
C PHE A 17 -6.28 7.15 -3.74
N LEU A 18 -6.97 7.05 -2.61
CA LEU A 18 -7.19 5.77 -1.93
C LEU A 18 -7.97 4.78 -2.81
N LEU A 19 -8.98 5.24 -3.56
CA LEU A 19 -9.69 4.39 -4.51
C LEU A 19 -8.78 3.87 -5.63
N ILE A 20 -7.86 4.69 -6.12
CA ILE A 20 -6.89 4.23 -7.12
C ILE A 20 -5.97 3.18 -6.51
N ALA A 21 -5.53 3.36 -5.27
CA ALA A 21 -4.75 2.34 -4.55
C ALA A 21 -5.56 1.05 -4.32
N LEU A 22 -6.85 1.16 -3.98
CA LEU A 22 -7.76 0.01 -3.87
C LEU A 22 -7.95 -0.70 -5.21
N ALA A 23 -8.12 0.03 -6.30
CA ALA A 23 -8.17 -0.54 -7.65
C ALA A 23 -6.85 -1.26 -8.00
N ALA A 24 -5.69 -0.67 -7.72
CA ALA A 24 -4.39 -1.32 -7.91
C ALA A 24 -4.27 -2.61 -7.07
N ARG A 25 -4.77 -2.62 -5.81
CA ARG A 25 -4.80 -3.81 -4.93
C ARG A 25 -5.50 -5.00 -5.57
N THR A 26 -6.54 -4.79 -6.38
CA THR A 26 -7.28 -5.88 -7.02
C THR A 26 -6.40 -6.72 -7.95
N ARG A 27 -5.31 -6.15 -8.43
CA ARG A 27 -4.33 -6.82 -9.28
C ARG A 27 -3.32 -7.67 -8.51
N ALA A 28 -3.18 -7.47 -7.19
CA ALA A 28 -2.30 -8.27 -6.35
C ALA A 28 -2.82 -9.71 -6.23
N ASP A 29 -1.93 -10.68 -6.35
CA ASP A 29 -2.25 -12.09 -6.21
C ASP A 29 -1.60 -12.74 -4.97
N CYS A 30 -1.01 -11.93 -4.09
CA CYS A 30 -0.42 -12.41 -2.85
C CYS A 30 -1.44 -13.21 -2.02
N LEU A 31 -1.09 -14.44 -1.66
CA LEU A 31 -1.92 -15.29 -0.81
C LEU A 31 -1.95 -14.83 0.66
N GLY A 32 -1.07 -13.90 1.02
CA GLY A 32 -1.11 -13.19 2.30
C GLY A 32 -2.05 -11.99 2.26
N ARG A 33 -1.49 -10.82 2.57
CA ARG A 33 -2.22 -9.54 2.47
C ARG A 33 -2.01 -8.95 1.08
N ARG A 34 -3.09 -8.60 0.41
CA ARG A 34 -3.05 -7.84 -0.84
C ARG A 34 -2.98 -6.36 -0.53
N VAL A 35 -2.06 -5.65 -1.15
CA VAL A 35 -1.81 -4.22 -0.95
C VAL A 35 -1.73 -3.53 -2.30
N GLY A 36 -2.24 -2.32 -2.38
CA GLY A 36 -2.10 -1.42 -3.51
C GLY A 36 -1.60 -0.06 -3.05
N ALA A 37 -0.84 0.61 -3.91
CA ALA A 37 -0.29 1.93 -3.65
C ALA A 37 -0.37 2.81 -4.89
N VAL A 38 -0.42 4.12 -4.69
CA VAL A 38 -0.35 5.14 -5.74
C VAL A 38 0.59 6.26 -5.30
N ILE A 39 1.45 6.71 -6.21
CA ILE A 39 2.27 7.90 -6.02
C ILE A 39 1.66 9.04 -6.82
N THR A 40 1.52 10.18 -6.16
CA THR A 40 0.93 11.38 -6.73
C THR A 40 1.83 12.59 -6.49
N ARG A 41 1.76 13.59 -7.36
CA ARG A 41 2.38 14.90 -7.17
C ARG A 41 1.51 15.97 -7.84
N GLU A 42 1.33 17.11 -7.17
CA GLU A 42 0.52 18.21 -7.68
C GLU A 42 -0.91 17.79 -8.09
N GLY A 43 -1.47 16.81 -7.37
CA GLY A 43 -2.80 16.27 -7.66
C GLY A 43 -2.89 15.36 -8.89
N ARG A 44 -1.76 14.88 -9.43
CA ARG A 44 -1.68 13.96 -10.56
C ARG A 44 -1.12 12.62 -10.14
N VAL A 45 -1.68 11.54 -10.66
CA VAL A 45 -1.13 10.19 -10.50
C VAL A 45 0.12 10.06 -11.37
N LEU A 46 1.23 9.65 -10.78
CA LEU A 46 2.50 9.40 -11.45
C LEU A 46 2.74 7.91 -11.67
N SER A 47 2.47 7.09 -10.64
CA SER A 47 2.63 5.65 -10.72
C SER A 47 1.68 4.93 -9.77
N THR A 48 1.46 3.66 -10.04
CA THR A 48 0.74 2.74 -9.16
C THR A 48 1.60 1.51 -8.89
N GLY A 49 1.33 0.84 -7.78
CA GLY A 49 1.96 -0.42 -7.43
C GLY A 49 0.98 -1.35 -6.71
N TYR A 50 1.21 -2.63 -6.83
CA TYR A 50 0.55 -3.66 -6.03
C TYR A 50 1.60 -4.72 -5.68
N ASN A 51 1.40 -5.42 -4.57
CA ASN A 51 2.37 -6.41 -4.16
C ASN A 51 2.25 -7.71 -4.95
N GLY A 52 3.40 -8.27 -5.35
CA GLY A 52 3.48 -9.49 -6.15
C GLY A 52 4.92 -9.94 -6.32
N THR A 53 5.09 -11.13 -6.90
CA THR A 53 6.42 -11.68 -7.24
C THR A 53 7.13 -10.78 -8.25
N PRO A 54 8.47 -10.79 -8.30
CA PRO A 54 9.24 -10.04 -9.29
C PRO A 54 8.84 -10.40 -10.73
N PHE A 55 9.04 -9.43 -11.62
CA PHE A 55 8.76 -9.61 -13.06
C PHE A 55 9.46 -10.85 -13.63
N GLY A 56 8.72 -11.66 -14.38
CA GLY A 56 9.21 -12.89 -15.00
C GLY A 56 9.21 -14.12 -14.10
N MET A 57 8.80 -13.98 -12.83
CA MET A 57 8.63 -15.12 -11.93
C MET A 57 7.15 -15.59 -11.90
N PRO A 58 6.90 -16.87 -11.57
CA PRO A 58 5.53 -17.34 -11.34
C PRO A 58 4.83 -16.50 -10.27
N ASN A 59 3.54 -16.29 -10.42
CA ASN A 59 2.75 -15.56 -9.45
C ASN A 59 2.70 -16.28 -8.08
N CYS A 60 2.35 -15.55 -7.03
CA CYS A 60 2.23 -16.10 -5.69
C CYS A 60 1.20 -17.24 -5.62
N SER A 61 0.07 -17.08 -6.32
CA SER A 61 -0.99 -18.09 -6.48
C SER A 61 -0.55 -19.35 -7.27
N GLU A 62 0.51 -19.21 -8.08
CA GLU A 62 1.11 -20.27 -8.87
C GLU A 62 2.31 -20.95 -8.16
N GLY A 63 2.49 -20.67 -6.87
CA GLY A 63 3.59 -21.20 -6.07
C GLY A 63 4.90 -20.42 -6.15
N GLY A 64 4.93 -19.25 -6.80
CA GLY A 64 6.12 -18.42 -6.96
C GLY A 64 6.69 -17.85 -5.66
N CYS A 65 5.92 -17.85 -4.57
CA CYS A 65 6.39 -17.41 -3.25
C CYS A 65 6.40 -18.56 -2.26
N LEU A 66 7.58 -19.05 -1.88
CA LEU A 66 7.74 -20.12 -0.91
C LEU A 66 7.11 -19.80 0.46
N ARG A 67 7.22 -18.56 0.92
CA ARG A 67 6.62 -18.12 2.17
C ARG A 67 5.09 -18.24 2.14
N CYS A 68 4.47 -17.85 1.04
CA CYS A 68 3.02 -17.94 0.88
C CYS A 68 2.54 -19.37 0.68
N SER A 69 3.30 -20.22 -0.03
CA SER A 69 2.96 -21.64 -0.23
C SER A 69 3.10 -22.47 1.05
N ARG A 70 3.83 -21.96 2.07
CA ARG A 70 4.03 -22.62 3.37
C ARG A 70 3.46 -21.80 4.52
N ARG A 71 2.34 -21.14 4.34
CA ARG A 71 1.73 -20.25 5.36
C ARG A 71 1.43 -20.94 6.69
N ASP A 72 1.20 -22.25 6.67
CA ASP A 72 0.90 -23.05 7.85
C ASP A 72 2.16 -23.57 8.57
N ASP A 73 3.35 -23.32 8.03
CA ASP A 73 4.62 -23.65 8.68
C ASP A 73 5.00 -22.54 9.68
N ASP A 74 4.92 -22.84 10.98
CA ASP A 74 5.22 -21.91 12.06
C ASP A 74 6.64 -21.34 11.99
N ARG A 75 7.59 -22.06 11.39
CA ARG A 75 8.98 -21.61 11.20
C ARG A 75 9.09 -20.41 10.24
N LEU A 76 8.08 -20.22 9.40
CA LEU A 76 8.00 -19.10 8.45
C LEU A 76 7.02 -18.01 8.90
N ARG A 77 6.37 -18.20 10.07
CA ARG A 77 5.54 -17.18 10.71
C ARG A 77 6.43 -16.18 11.46
N GLY A 78 6.14 -14.90 11.33
CA GLY A 78 6.81 -13.81 12.06
C GLY A 78 8.29 -13.61 11.63
N GLY A 79 8.71 -12.39 11.43
CA GLY A 79 10.12 -12.03 11.23
C GLY A 79 10.75 -12.31 9.86
N ALA A 80 10.23 -13.23 9.09
CA ALA A 80 10.79 -13.61 7.79
C ALA A 80 10.31 -12.70 6.63
N TYR A 81 10.10 -11.41 6.88
CA TYR A 81 9.73 -10.46 5.81
C TYR A 81 10.85 -10.30 4.78
N ASP A 82 12.10 -10.42 5.21
CA ASP A 82 13.30 -10.28 4.36
C ASP A 82 13.42 -11.40 3.32
N VAL A 83 12.78 -12.55 3.57
CA VAL A 83 12.77 -13.68 2.63
C VAL A 83 11.45 -13.83 1.87
N CYS A 84 10.52 -12.90 2.02
CA CYS A 84 9.35 -12.83 1.16
C CYS A 84 9.78 -12.31 -0.21
N ILE A 85 9.64 -13.13 -1.24
CA ILE A 85 10.04 -12.76 -2.61
C ILE A 85 9.14 -11.67 -3.21
N CYS A 86 7.93 -11.47 -2.66
CA CYS A 86 7.01 -10.45 -3.17
C CYS A 86 7.57 -9.04 -2.92
N VAL A 87 7.66 -8.28 -3.98
CA VAL A 87 7.91 -6.83 -3.92
C VAL A 87 6.67 -6.16 -3.35
N HIS A 88 6.83 -5.24 -2.39
CA HIS A 88 5.71 -4.55 -1.78
C HIS A 88 5.06 -3.55 -2.76
N ALA A 89 3.81 -3.18 -2.50
CA ALA A 89 3.07 -2.25 -3.36
C ALA A 89 3.75 -0.88 -3.48
N GLU A 90 4.25 -0.36 -2.36
CA GLU A 90 4.97 0.90 -2.27
C GLU A 90 6.28 0.84 -3.09
N GLN A 91 7.05 -0.25 -2.93
CA GLN A 91 8.27 -0.51 -3.71
C GLN A 91 7.95 -0.57 -5.19
N ASN A 92 6.92 -1.33 -5.59
CA ASN A 92 6.50 -1.43 -6.99
C ASN A 92 6.08 -0.08 -7.56
N ALA A 93 5.41 0.79 -6.79
CA ALA A 93 5.08 2.13 -7.23
C ALA A 93 6.33 2.98 -7.48
N ILE A 94 7.33 2.92 -6.58
CA ILE A 94 8.62 3.63 -6.73
C ILE A 94 9.40 3.08 -7.94
N LEU A 95 9.52 1.75 -8.06
CA LEU A 95 10.23 1.10 -9.15
C LEU A 95 9.56 1.34 -10.51
N THR A 96 8.22 1.38 -10.54
CA THR A 96 7.46 1.74 -11.74
C THR A 96 7.78 3.18 -12.15
N ALA A 97 7.76 4.12 -11.21
CA ALA A 97 8.13 5.51 -11.48
C ALA A 97 9.57 5.61 -12.05
N ALA A 98 10.53 4.92 -11.41
CA ALA A 98 11.92 4.89 -11.88
C ALA A 98 12.05 4.29 -13.29
N ARG A 99 11.36 3.16 -13.55
CA ARG A 99 11.41 2.47 -14.84
C ARG A 99 10.89 3.32 -16.00
N PHE A 100 9.87 4.15 -15.74
CA PHE A 100 9.24 4.99 -16.75
C PHE A 100 9.65 6.46 -16.69
N GLY A 101 10.71 6.80 -15.92
CA GLY A 101 11.28 8.13 -15.85
C GLY A 101 10.35 9.17 -15.20
N GLN A 102 9.45 8.74 -14.31
CA GLN A 102 8.56 9.65 -13.59
C GLN A 102 9.27 10.25 -12.37
N GLN A 103 9.33 11.57 -12.28
CA GLN A 103 9.94 12.25 -11.14
C GLN A 103 8.97 12.31 -9.96
N ILE A 104 9.29 11.58 -8.89
CA ILE A 104 8.44 11.46 -7.70
C ILE A 104 8.90 12.29 -6.51
N LEU A 105 10.04 12.97 -6.60
CA LEU A 105 10.56 13.87 -5.56
C LEU A 105 9.51 14.90 -5.15
N GLY A 106 9.27 15.03 -3.85
CA GLY A 106 8.23 15.92 -3.30
C GLY A 106 6.80 15.39 -3.48
N GLY A 107 6.65 14.13 -3.84
CA GLY A 107 5.34 13.50 -4.04
C GLY A 107 4.73 12.94 -2.76
N ALA A 108 3.46 12.55 -2.86
CA ALA A 108 2.70 11.83 -1.84
C ALA A 108 2.51 10.37 -2.26
N LEU A 109 2.54 9.44 -1.28
CA LEU A 109 2.18 8.05 -1.48
C LEU A 109 0.92 7.71 -0.68
N THR A 110 -0.08 7.15 -1.36
CA THR A 110 -1.28 6.58 -0.72
C THR A 110 -1.26 5.07 -0.87
N SER A 111 -1.35 4.35 0.25
CA SER A 111 -1.35 2.88 0.30
C SER A 111 -2.61 2.35 1.00
N THR A 112 -3.05 1.16 0.62
CA THR A 112 -4.16 0.50 1.32
C THR A 112 -3.79 -0.04 2.71
N THR A 113 -2.50 -0.06 3.04
CA THR A 113 -2.00 -0.50 4.36
C THR A 113 -0.87 0.42 4.79
N GLN A 114 -0.76 0.71 6.09
CA GLN A 114 0.37 1.45 6.65
C GLN A 114 1.70 0.84 6.19
N PRO A 115 2.63 1.62 5.61
CA PRO A 115 3.89 1.12 5.09
C PRO A 115 4.77 0.48 6.17
N CYS A 116 5.46 -0.61 5.83
CA CYS A 116 6.39 -1.27 6.73
C CYS A 116 7.73 -0.52 6.82
N PHE A 117 8.60 -0.98 7.73
CA PHE A 117 9.93 -0.38 7.99
C PHE A 117 10.78 -0.25 6.71
N GLY A 118 10.82 -1.31 5.88
CA GLY A 118 11.55 -1.31 4.61
C GLY A 118 11.03 -0.25 3.65
N CYS A 119 9.70 -0.23 3.45
CA CYS A 119 9.06 0.74 2.56
C CYS A 119 9.29 2.19 3.00
N LEU A 120 9.25 2.49 4.33
CA LEU A 120 9.52 3.86 4.81
C LEU A 120 10.92 4.35 4.42
N LYS A 121 11.94 3.50 4.55
CA LYS A 121 13.32 3.85 4.14
C LYS A 121 13.40 4.22 2.66
N GLU A 122 12.79 3.38 1.81
CA GLU A 122 12.82 3.57 0.36
C GLU A 122 12.02 4.81 -0.06
N MET A 123 10.87 5.05 0.57
CA MET A 123 10.04 6.22 0.32
C MET A 123 10.77 7.52 0.66
N LEU A 124 11.43 7.58 1.84
CA LEU A 124 12.26 8.72 2.23
C LEU A 124 13.42 8.93 1.26
N GLN A 125 14.11 7.85 0.87
CA GLN A 125 15.23 7.92 -0.08
C GLN A 125 14.79 8.36 -1.48
N ALA A 126 13.54 8.02 -1.88
CA ALA A 126 12.93 8.46 -3.12
C ALA A 126 12.37 9.89 -3.07
N GLY A 127 12.42 10.53 -1.90
CA GLY A 127 11.95 11.91 -1.70
C GLY A 127 10.43 12.06 -1.60
N ILE A 128 9.72 11.02 -1.20
CA ILE A 128 8.29 11.12 -0.83
C ILE A 128 8.20 11.90 0.47
N VAL A 129 7.29 12.86 0.52
CA VAL A 129 7.12 13.77 1.67
C VAL A 129 5.81 13.55 2.42
N GLU A 130 4.78 12.97 1.77
CA GLU A 130 3.49 12.68 2.39
C GLU A 130 3.13 11.20 2.24
N VAL A 131 2.56 10.63 3.30
CA VAL A 131 2.08 9.25 3.34
C VAL A 131 0.66 9.21 3.87
N HIS A 132 -0.23 8.60 3.08
CA HIS A 132 -1.62 8.34 3.45
C HIS A 132 -1.89 6.83 3.40
N TYR A 133 -2.64 6.28 4.34
CA TYR A 133 -2.94 4.85 4.34
C TYR A 133 -4.34 4.55 4.91
N LEU A 134 -4.94 3.43 4.49
CA LEU A 134 -6.25 3.00 4.95
C LEU A 134 -6.16 2.17 6.24
N HIS A 135 -5.48 1.03 6.20
CA HIS A 135 -5.42 0.11 7.34
C HIS A 135 -4.13 0.31 8.13
N ALA A 136 -4.29 0.67 9.40
CA ALA A 136 -3.19 0.71 10.37
C ALA A 136 -2.84 -0.72 10.84
N TRP A 137 -1.63 -0.87 11.37
CA TRP A 137 -1.18 -2.02 12.14
C TRP A 137 -0.30 -1.53 13.30
N ASP A 138 -0.21 -2.34 14.35
CA ASP A 138 0.55 -1.96 15.54
C ASP A 138 2.04 -2.35 15.38
N PRO A 139 2.96 -1.37 15.35
CA PRO A 139 4.39 -1.64 15.32
C PRO A 139 4.89 -2.42 16.54
N ALA A 140 4.22 -2.29 17.71
CA ALA A 140 4.60 -3.04 18.91
C ALA A 140 4.34 -4.54 18.74
N GLU A 141 3.20 -4.92 18.15
CA GLU A 141 2.90 -6.32 17.83
C GLU A 141 3.83 -6.88 16.75
N ALA A 142 4.19 -6.04 15.75
CA ALA A 142 4.97 -6.48 14.59
C ALA A 142 6.46 -6.64 14.91
N TYR A 143 7.04 -5.73 15.68
CA TYR A 143 8.50 -5.70 15.92
C TYR A 143 8.90 -6.22 17.30
N GLY A 144 8.07 -6.04 18.32
CA GLY A 144 8.30 -6.53 19.69
C GLY A 144 9.47 -5.87 20.44
N ASP A 145 10.46 -5.31 19.76
CA ASP A 145 11.63 -4.65 20.31
C ASP A 145 11.39 -3.13 20.43
N PRO A 146 11.47 -2.54 21.63
CA PRO A 146 11.27 -1.11 21.84
C PRO A 146 12.21 -0.23 21.01
N ALA A 147 13.46 -0.66 20.75
CA ALA A 147 14.40 0.10 19.93
C ALA A 147 13.98 0.13 18.45
N LEU A 148 13.49 -0.98 17.92
CA LEU A 148 12.94 -1.04 16.55
C LEU A 148 11.66 -0.22 16.42
N ILE A 149 10.79 -0.24 17.44
CA ILE A 149 9.57 0.58 17.46
C ILE A 149 9.93 2.07 17.45
N ALA A 150 10.90 2.49 18.29
CA ALA A 150 11.38 3.87 18.32
C ALA A 150 12.03 4.29 16.97
N GLN A 151 12.79 3.39 16.34
CA GLN A 151 13.39 3.65 15.04
C GLN A 151 12.33 3.77 13.93
N TYR A 152 11.30 2.93 13.95
CA TYR A 152 10.16 3.05 13.04
C TYR A 152 9.43 4.40 13.21
N ALA A 153 9.19 4.80 14.46
CA ALA A 153 8.58 6.09 14.79
C ALA A 153 9.45 7.27 14.30
N SER A 154 10.77 7.15 14.41
CA SER A 154 11.73 8.14 13.91
C SER A 154 11.66 8.28 12.39
N LEU A 155 11.52 7.18 11.62
CA LEU A 155 11.31 7.24 10.17
C LEU A 155 9.99 7.92 9.83
N ARG A 156 8.90 7.57 10.51
CA ARG A 156 7.57 8.20 10.30
C ARG A 156 7.61 9.71 10.52
N ALA A 157 8.33 10.17 11.53
CA ALA A 157 8.45 11.59 11.87
C ALA A 157 9.22 12.42 10.82
N ARG A 158 9.82 11.79 9.81
CA ARG A 158 10.50 12.49 8.70
C ARG A 158 9.57 12.91 7.57
N PHE A 159 8.36 12.35 7.50
CA PHE A 159 7.35 12.77 6.55
C PHE A 159 6.63 14.02 7.06
N GLU A 160 6.29 14.92 6.17
CA GLU A 160 5.47 16.11 6.48
C GLU A 160 4.07 15.70 6.92
N ILE A 161 3.51 14.68 6.26
CA ILE A 161 2.23 14.05 6.60
C ILE A 161 2.42 12.53 6.65
N PHE A 162 1.96 11.92 7.75
CA PHE A 162 1.83 10.47 7.88
C PHE A 162 0.50 10.16 8.57
N ALA A 163 -0.54 9.97 7.77
CA ALA A 163 -1.91 9.97 8.27
C ALA A 163 -2.72 8.78 7.76
N GLN A 164 -3.60 8.27 8.62
CA GLN A 164 -4.65 7.34 8.23
C GLN A 164 -5.78 8.11 7.56
N VAL A 165 -6.25 7.63 6.42
CA VAL A 165 -7.44 8.14 5.71
C VAL A 165 -8.64 7.33 6.15
N GLY A 166 -9.81 7.95 6.28
CA GLY A 166 -11.05 7.26 6.57
C GLY A 166 -11.41 6.22 5.50
N ASP A 167 -12.22 5.24 5.88
CA ASP A 167 -12.67 4.22 4.95
C ASP A 167 -13.75 4.82 4.04
N PRO A 168 -13.52 4.92 2.71
CA PRO A 168 -14.49 5.51 1.79
C PRO A 168 -15.85 4.81 1.82
N ALA A 169 -15.90 3.51 2.13
CA ALA A 169 -17.16 2.79 2.24
C ALA A 169 -17.98 3.20 3.45
N LEU A 170 -17.33 3.64 4.53
CA LEU A 170 -18.00 4.14 5.73
C LEU A 170 -18.31 5.64 5.63
N ASP A 171 -17.41 6.41 5.03
CA ASP A 171 -17.49 7.86 4.97
C ASP A 171 -18.38 8.37 3.82
N ALA A 172 -18.47 7.59 2.73
CA ALA A 172 -19.28 7.92 1.56
C ALA A 172 -19.77 6.64 0.83
N PRO A 173 -20.60 5.81 1.49
CA PRO A 173 -21.00 4.51 0.97
C PRO A 173 -21.75 4.61 -0.37
N GLU A 174 -22.44 5.71 -0.62
CA GLU A 174 -23.15 5.96 -1.87
C GLU A 174 -22.21 6.11 -3.08
N LEU A 175 -20.96 6.55 -2.86
CA LEU A 175 -19.95 6.69 -3.92
C LEU A 175 -19.23 5.36 -4.20
N PHE A 176 -19.20 4.43 -3.24
CA PHE A 176 -18.28 3.31 -3.22
C PHE A 176 -18.92 1.94 -2.96
N GLY A 177 -20.24 1.91 -2.83
CA GLY A 177 -20.99 0.69 -2.56
C GLY A 177 -20.78 -0.39 -3.63
N GLY A 178 -19.76 -1.16 -3.51
CA GLY A 178 -19.36 -2.25 -4.41
C GLY A 178 -17.85 -2.45 -4.51
N PHE A 179 -17.04 -1.45 -4.19
CA PHE A 179 -15.58 -1.55 -4.26
C PHE A 179 -14.90 -2.02 -2.97
N VAL A 180 -15.56 -1.92 -1.82
CA VAL A 180 -14.89 -2.04 -0.52
C VAL A 180 -15.21 -3.33 0.24
N SER A 181 -16.22 -4.09 -0.16
CA SER A 181 -16.68 -5.28 0.58
C SER A 181 -15.86 -6.54 0.30
N GLN A 182 -14.52 -6.52 0.46
CA GLN A 182 -13.74 -7.76 0.57
C GLN A 182 -12.56 -7.55 1.51
N HIS A 183 -12.76 -7.98 2.73
CA HIS A 183 -11.71 -8.20 3.73
C HIS A 183 -10.82 -9.38 3.35
#